data_26616af69e62113953dbb99582386c1b
#
_entry.id   26616af69e62113953dbb99582386c1b
#
_cell.length_a   1.000
_cell.length_b   1.000
_cell.length_c   1.000
_cell.angle_alpha   90.00
_cell.angle_beta   90.00
_cell.angle_gamma   90.00
#
_symmetry.space_group_name_H-M   'P 1'
#
loop_
_entity.id
_entity.type
_entity.pdbx_description
1 polymer ?
#
loop_
_entity_poly.entity_id
_entity_poly.type
_entity_poly.pdbx_seq_one_letter_code
_entity_poly.pdbx_strand_id
1 'polypeptide(L)'
;GVRALLDDHDDVGLGRLMTNLGGHDMEMVCEAFRAVQDDRPTCFIAYTIKGYGLPLAGHKDNHAGILTLDQMAAFKEQMRIGEGEEWDRYAGMDTPAEELRMFLDAVPFGRSVERRHRAARVDVPPRFDPPAGEKLSTQEAFGRFLSDLARGHPELADRVVTSSPDVTVSTSLGSWLNRRAIFGRHEQGDHFKDKSILSALNWKISSKGQHIELGIAENNLFLLLAALGLSAPLFGERLLPIGTVYDPFISRGLDALNYACYQDARFIVVGTPSGISLAAEGGAHQS
;
A
#
# COMPACT_ATOMS: atom_id res chain seq x y z
N GLY A 1 14.97 -42.94 -2.01
CA GLY A 1 14.18 -42.03 -2.79
C GLY A 1 12.84 -41.71 -2.13
N VAL A 2 11.91 -41.04 -2.79
CA VAL A 2 10.63 -40.60 -2.22
C VAL A 2 9.88 -41.73 -1.50
N ARG A 3 9.86 -42.93 -2.09
CA ARG A 3 9.18 -44.08 -1.46
C ARG A 3 9.80 -44.43 -0.10
N ALA A 4 11.09 -44.47 0.04
CA ALA A 4 11.75 -44.73 1.31
C ALA A 4 11.43 -43.66 2.36
N LEU A 5 11.39 -42.37 1.94
CA LEU A 5 10.96 -41.28 2.81
C LEU A 5 9.50 -41.47 3.30
N LEU A 6 8.61 -41.90 2.41
CA LEU A 6 7.22 -42.14 2.78
C LEU A 6 7.08 -43.36 3.71
N ASP A 7 7.87 -44.41 3.48
CA ASP A 7 7.85 -45.65 4.29
C ASP A 7 8.44 -45.44 5.71
N ASP A 8 9.23 -44.34 5.91
CA ASP A 8 9.81 -43.98 7.22
C ASP A 8 8.84 -43.22 8.14
N HIS A 9 7.65 -42.89 7.67
CA HIS A 9 6.62 -42.14 8.42
C HIS A 9 5.34 -42.91 8.57
N ASP A 10 4.69 -42.79 9.72
CA ASP A 10 3.30 -43.18 9.93
C ASP A 10 2.33 -42.17 9.29
N ASP A 11 1.04 -42.46 9.25
CA ASP A 11 0.01 -41.60 8.65
C ASP A 11 -0.01 -40.19 9.26
N VAL A 12 0.25 -40.06 10.55
CA VAL A 12 0.30 -38.76 11.24
C VAL A 12 1.53 -38.00 10.84
N GLY A 13 2.69 -38.66 10.77
CA GLY A 13 3.95 -38.08 10.30
C GLY A 13 3.88 -37.64 8.83
N LEU A 14 3.26 -38.48 7.97
CA LEU A 14 2.99 -38.13 6.58
C LEU A 14 2.07 -36.93 6.46
N GLY A 15 1.01 -36.87 7.26
CA GLY A 15 0.11 -35.73 7.32
C GLY A 15 0.85 -34.44 7.67
N ARG A 16 1.73 -34.47 8.66
CA ARG A 16 2.55 -33.32 9.05
C ARG A 16 3.53 -32.92 7.95
N LEU A 17 4.22 -33.90 7.35
CA LEU A 17 5.16 -33.66 6.24
C LEU A 17 4.47 -32.99 5.04
N MET A 18 3.26 -33.46 4.69
CA MET A 18 2.50 -32.94 3.54
C MET A 18 1.83 -31.60 3.81
N THR A 19 1.62 -31.23 5.06
CA THR A 19 0.99 -29.96 5.43
C THR A 19 1.99 -28.81 5.61
N ASN A 20 3.28 -29.10 5.79
CA ASN A 20 4.32 -28.09 5.85
C ASN A 20 5.24 -28.16 4.62
N LEU A 21 4.89 -27.45 3.57
CA LEU A 21 5.69 -27.33 2.34
C LEU A 21 6.64 -26.12 2.40
N GLY A 22 7.16 -25.81 3.59
CA GLY A 22 8.12 -24.73 3.85
C GLY A 22 7.48 -23.40 4.21
N GLY A 23 6.21 -23.16 3.85
CA GLY A 23 5.52 -21.91 4.14
C GLY A 23 5.19 -21.67 5.63
N HIS A 24 5.16 -22.75 6.42
CA HIS A 24 4.98 -22.71 7.88
C HIS A 24 6.28 -22.99 8.65
N ASP A 25 7.36 -23.27 7.94
CA ASP A 25 8.68 -23.46 8.52
C ASP A 25 9.38 -22.09 8.63
N MET A 26 9.46 -21.59 9.86
CA MET A 26 10.00 -20.26 10.12
C MET A 26 11.51 -20.17 9.83
N GLU A 27 12.25 -21.27 9.92
CA GLU A 27 13.66 -21.30 9.55
C GLU A 27 13.82 -21.08 8.04
N MET A 28 13.09 -21.86 7.22
CA MET A 28 13.08 -21.71 5.77
C MET A 28 12.59 -20.32 5.33
N VAL A 29 11.54 -19.79 5.96
CA VAL A 29 11.05 -18.44 5.68
C VAL A 29 12.10 -17.38 5.98
N CYS A 30 12.75 -17.46 7.14
CA CYS A 30 13.82 -16.53 7.50
C CYS A 30 15.05 -16.65 6.57
N GLU A 31 15.42 -17.86 6.17
CA GLU A 31 16.49 -18.09 5.20
C GLU A 31 16.17 -17.47 3.83
N ALA A 32 14.94 -17.67 3.35
CA ALA A 32 14.49 -17.06 2.10
C ALA A 32 14.60 -15.52 2.12
N PHE A 33 14.19 -14.89 3.22
CA PHE A 33 14.34 -13.43 3.37
C PHE A 33 15.82 -13.01 3.42
N ARG A 34 16.67 -13.75 4.12
CA ARG A 34 18.11 -13.45 4.22
C ARG A 34 18.85 -13.66 2.90
N ALA A 35 18.32 -14.51 2.01
CA ALA A 35 18.90 -14.77 0.68
C ALA A 35 18.76 -13.57 -0.28
N VAL A 36 17.90 -12.59 0.03
CA VAL A 36 17.80 -11.36 -0.78
C VAL A 36 19.00 -10.47 -0.48
N GLN A 37 19.89 -10.31 -1.49
CA GLN A 37 21.16 -9.58 -1.35
C GLN A 37 21.21 -8.27 -2.14
N ASP A 38 20.18 -7.97 -2.90
CA ASP A 38 20.11 -6.78 -3.77
C ASP A 38 18.75 -6.08 -3.65
N ASP A 39 18.58 -4.98 -4.37
CA ASP A 39 17.36 -4.15 -4.35
C ASP A 39 16.37 -4.50 -5.48
N ARG A 40 16.55 -5.64 -6.14
CA ARG A 40 15.59 -6.11 -7.15
C ARG A 40 14.27 -6.47 -6.50
N PRO A 41 13.15 -6.11 -7.13
CA PRO A 41 11.84 -6.55 -6.67
C PRO A 41 11.80 -8.07 -6.52
N THR A 42 11.50 -8.54 -5.31
CA THR A 42 11.46 -9.97 -4.99
C THR A 42 10.06 -10.34 -4.52
N CYS A 43 9.50 -11.41 -5.09
CA CYS A 43 8.22 -11.97 -4.69
C CYS A 43 8.44 -13.33 -4.03
N PHE A 44 7.93 -13.50 -2.81
CA PHE A 44 7.95 -14.76 -2.09
C PHE A 44 6.58 -15.44 -2.22
N ILE A 45 6.58 -16.69 -2.68
CA ILE A 45 5.38 -17.53 -2.73
C ILE A 45 5.52 -18.59 -1.64
N ALA A 46 4.79 -18.42 -0.56
CA ALA A 46 4.78 -19.36 0.55
C ALA A 46 3.60 -20.33 0.44
N TYR A 47 3.89 -21.62 0.42
CA TYR A 47 2.86 -22.65 0.50
C TYR A 47 2.38 -22.77 1.92
N THR A 48 1.17 -22.30 2.18
CA THR A 48 0.54 -22.30 3.49
C THR A 48 -0.84 -22.94 3.46
N ILE A 49 -1.28 -23.42 4.61
CA ILE A 49 -2.63 -23.95 4.79
C ILE A 49 -3.39 -22.98 5.69
N LYS A 50 -4.54 -22.52 5.22
CA LYS A 50 -5.41 -21.65 6.02
C LYS A 50 -5.81 -22.34 7.30
N GLY A 51 -5.58 -21.68 8.45
CA GLY A 51 -5.84 -22.24 9.75
C GLY A 51 -4.84 -23.32 10.19
N TYR A 52 -3.63 -23.34 9.65
CA TYR A 52 -2.56 -24.25 10.08
C TYR A 52 -2.43 -24.30 11.61
N GLY A 53 -2.34 -25.50 12.15
CA GLY A 53 -2.29 -25.74 13.61
C GLY A 53 -3.65 -25.76 14.32
N LEU A 54 -4.73 -25.37 13.63
CA LEU A 54 -6.09 -25.43 14.20
C LEU A 54 -6.83 -26.71 13.78
N PRO A 55 -7.82 -27.16 14.57
CA PRO A 55 -8.65 -28.34 14.21
C PRO A 55 -9.36 -28.23 12.86
N LEU A 56 -9.61 -27.01 12.37
CA LEU A 56 -10.24 -26.75 11.08
C LEU A 56 -9.24 -26.42 9.97
N ALA A 57 -7.94 -26.73 10.15
CA ALA A 57 -6.93 -26.46 9.14
C ALA A 57 -7.30 -27.04 7.77
N GLY A 58 -7.27 -26.22 6.73
CA GLY A 58 -7.61 -26.62 5.36
C GLY A 58 -9.09 -26.95 5.11
N HIS A 59 -9.96 -26.91 6.10
CA HIS A 59 -11.37 -27.16 5.92
C HIS A 59 -12.05 -25.99 5.18
N LYS A 60 -13.02 -26.32 4.31
CA LYS A 60 -13.75 -25.29 3.53
C LYS A 60 -14.41 -24.22 4.37
N ASP A 61 -14.89 -24.60 5.56
CA ASP A 61 -15.64 -23.72 6.46
C ASP A 61 -14.74 -22.96 7.46
N ASN A 62 -13.41 -23.14 7.41
CA ASN A 62 -12.53 -22.52 8.40
C ASN A 62 -12.46 -20.97 8.29
N HIS A 63 -13.06 -20.39 7.25
CA HIS A 63 -13.15 -18.93 7.11
C HIS A 63 -14.03 -18.29 8.19
N ALA A 64 -15.11 -18.97 8.59
CA ALA A 64 -16.06 -18.47 9.57
C ALA A 64 -16.40 -19.53 10.64
N GLY A 65 -15.73 -20.70 10.61
CA GLY A 65 -15.97 -21.78 11.56
C GLY A 65 -15.50 -21.39 12.97
N ILE A 66 -16.33 -21.69 13.95
CA ILE A 66 -16.05 -21.52 15.37
C ILE A 66 -15.74 -22.91 15.94
N LEU A 67 -14.68 -23.02 16.75
CA LEU A 67 -14.36 -24.26 17.45
C LEU A 67 -15.45 -24.57 18.48
N THR A 68 -15.80 -25.86 18.60
CA THR A 68 -16.61 -26.30 19.71
C THR A 68 -15.83 -26.24 21.02
N LEU A 69 -16.52 -26.31 22.16
CA LEU A 69 -15.85 -26.31 23.49
C LEU A 69 -14.85 -27.46 23.61
N ASP A 70 -15.20 -28.64 23.11
CA ASP A 70 -14.31 -29.82 23.15
C ASP A 70 -13.08 -29.62 22.26
N GLN A 71 -13.25 -29.04 21.07
CA GLN A 71 -12.13 -28.68 20.18
C GLN A 71 -11.24 -27.63 20.80
N MET A 72 -11.84 -26.64 21.49
CA MET A 72 -11.08 -25.61 22.18
C MET A 72 -10.30 -26.18 23.35
N ALA A 73 -10.89 -27.11 24.14
CA ALA A 73 -10.22 -27.78 25.23
C ALA A 73 -9.02 -28.61 24.72
N ALA A 74 -9.24 -29.42 23.68
CA ALA A 74 -8.17 -30.19 23.05
C ALA A 74 -7.05 -29.30 22.46
N PHE A 75 -7.41 -28.18 21.84
CA PHE A 75 -6.44 -27.22 21.31
C PHE A 75 -5.64 -26.54 22.43
N LYS A 76 -6.30 -26.19 23.54
CA LYS A 76 -5.66 -25.65 24.74
C LYS A 76 -4.63 -26.63 25.31
N GLU A 77 -4.98 -27.90 25.43
CA GLU A 77 -4.07 -28.95 25.86
C GLU A 77 -2.88 -29.12 24.90
N GLN A 78 -3.16 -29.16 23.59
CA GLN A 78 -2.11 -29.22 22.55
C GLN A 78 -1.12 -28.05 22.65
N MET A 79 -1.61 -26.85 22.97
CA MET A 79 -0.80 -25.64 23.15
C MET A 79 -0.18 -25.56 24.53
N ARG A 80 -0.42 -26.52 25.42
CA ARG A 80 0.10 -26.57 26.80
C ARG A 80 -0.27 -25.34 27.63
N ILE A 81 -1.49 -24.82 27.42
CA ILE A 81 -2.02 -23.67 28.16
C ILE A 81 -2.76 -24.19 29.41
N GLY A 82 -2.34 -23.79 30.59
CA GLY A 82 -2.98 -24.12 31.86
C GLY A 82 -4.34 -23.42 32.04
N GLU A 83 -5.10 -23.86 33.05
CA GLU A 83 -6.36 -23.20 33.39
C GLU A 83 -6.10 -21.80 33.98
N GLY A 84 -6.75 -20.78 33.43
CA GLY A 84 -6.54 -19.40 33.82
C GLY A 84 -5.35 -18.71 33.14
N GLU A 85 -4.60 -19.41 32.28
CA GLU A 85 -3.45 -18.89 31.55
C GLU A 85 -3.78 -18.48 30.10
N GLU A 86 -5.04 -18.54 29.69
CA GLU A 86 -5.47 -18.30 28.32
C GLU A 86 -5.08 -16.91 27.78
N TRP A 87 -4.86 -15.96 28.67
CA TRP A 87 -4.45 -14.60 28.34
C TRP A 87 -3.00 -14.29 28.71
N ASP A 88 -2.26 -15.29 29.23
CA ASP A 88 -0.83 -15.15 29.43
C ASP A 88 -0.13 -15.22 28.05
N ARG A 89 0.63 -14.19 27.76
CA ARG A 89 1.33 -14.04 26.48
C ARG A 89 2.35 -15.16 26.20
N TYR A 90 2.89 -15.75 27.22
CA TYR A 90 3.99 -16.71 27.16
C TYR A 90 3.60 -18.12 27.59
N ALA A 91 2.34 -18.35 27.96
CA ALA A 91 1.87 -19.67 28.34
C ALA A 91 2.13 -20.69 27.23
N GLY A 92 2.50 -21.91 27.60
CA GLY A 92 2.77 -23.01 26.69
C GLY A 92 4.10 -22.93 25.92
N MET A 93 4.87 -21.86 26.06
CA MET A 93 6.17 -21.71 25.38
C MET A 93 7.28 -22.47 26.14
N ASP A 94 8.24 -23.04 25.40
CA ASP A 94 9.40 -23.73 26.00
C ASP A 94 10.46 -22.77 26.54
N THR A 95 10.54 -21.59 25.96
CA THR A 95 11.48 -20.54 26.37
C THR A 95 10.92 -19.77 27.58
N PRO A 96 11.72 -19.47 28.59
CA PRO A 96 11.29 -18.71 29.76
C PRO A 96 10.68 -17.34 29.36
N ALA A 97 9.58 -16.98 30.00
CA ALA A 97 8.82 -15.74 29.70
C ALA A 97 9.73 -14.48 29.79
N GLU A 98 10.64 -14.45 30.76
CA GLU A 98 11.58 -13.32 30.94
C GLU A 98 12.54 -13.17 29.73
N GLU A 99 13.06 -14.29 29.24
CA GLU A 99 13.95 -14.30 28.09
C GLU A 99 13.22 -13.83 26.82
N LEU A 100 12.00 -14.34 26.60
CA LEU A 100 11.15 -13.90 25.47
C LEU A 100 10.81 -12.41 25.58
N ARG A 101 10.51 -11.92 26.78
CA ARG A 101 10.24 -10.51 27.01
C ARG A 101 11.45 -9.65 26.67
N MET A 102 12.63 -10.00 27.19
CA MET A 102 13.86 -9.26 26.90
C MET A 102 14.18 -9.25 25.39
N PHE A 103 14.00 -10.39 24.73
CA PHE A 103 14.18 -10.47 23.28
C PHE A 103 13.21 -9.53 22.53
N LEU A 104 11.91 -9.58 22.85
CA LEU A 104 10.90 -8.75 22.18
C LEU A 104 11.11 -7.25 22.46
N ASP A 105 11.56 -6.89 23.65
CA ASP A 105 11.86 -5.49 23.99
C ASP A 105 13.12 -4.97 23.29
N ALA A 106 14.02 -5.87 22.89
CA ALA A 106 15.25 -5.53 22.19
C ALA A 106 15.05 -5.35 20.67
N VAL A 107 14.03 -5.98 20.08
CA VAL A 107 13.80 -5.83 18.63
C VAL A 107 13.33 -4.41 18.27
N PRO A 108 13.79 -3.83 17.14
CA PRO A 108 13.51 -2.44 16.82
C PRO A 108 12.01 -2.08 16.72
N PHE A 109 11.18 -3.03 16.29
CA PHE A 109 9.73 -2.87 16.19
C PHE A 109 8.94 -3.42 17.39
N GLY A 110 9.62 -4.02 18.37
CA GLY A 110 9.02 -4.54 19.62
C GLY A 110 8.74 -3.46 20.66
N ARG A 111 9.39 -2.30 20.51
CA ARG A 111 9.18 -1.18 21.43
C ARG A 111 7.75 -0.67 21.29
N SER A 112 7.10 -0.43 22.43
CA SER A 112 5.82 0.23 22.46
C SER A 112 5.98 1.66 21.97
N VAL A 113 5.72 1.88 20.68
CA VAL A 113 5.59 3.21 20.11
C VAL A 113 4.12 3.53 19.94
N GLU A 114 3.78 4.80 19.97
CA GLU A 114 2.43 5.24 19.66
C GLU A 114 2.07 4.74 18.25
N ARG A 115 1.10 3.82 18.17
CA ARG A 115 0.70 3.18 16.89
C ARG A 115 -0.12 4.10 16.00
N ARG A 116 -0.62 5.21 16.55
CA ARG A 116 -1.35 6.24 15.81
C ARG A 116 -0.77 7.59 16.16
N HIS A 117 -0.14 8.18 15.20
CA HIS A 117 0.38 9.53 15.34
C HIS A 117 -0.73 10.56 15.15
N ARG A 118 -0.52 11.74 15.72
CA ARG A 118 -1.34 12.92 15.45
C ARG A 118 -0.52 13.89 14.63
N ALA A 119 -0.90 14.05 13.37
CA ALA A 119 -0.28 15.05 12.52
C ALA A 119 -0.73 16.46 12.93
N ALA A 120 0.17 17.42 12.79
CA ALA A 120 -0.16 18.82 12.94
C ALA A 120 -1.31 19.22 12.00
N ARG A 121 -2.11 20.19 12.44
CA ARG A 121 -3.13 20.78 11.57
C ARG A 121 -2.46 21.55 10.45
N VAL A 122 -2.98 21.39 9.25
CA VAL A 122 -2.58 22.20 8.09
C VAL A 122 -3.58 23.31 7.93
N ASP A 123 -3.10 24.55 7.89
CA ASP A 123 -3.95 25.70 7.67
C ASP A 123 -4.34 25.78 6.20
N VAL A 124 -5.64 25.82 5.96
CA VAL A 124 -6.20 25.93 4.63
C VAL A 124 -6.98 27.25 4.58
N PRO A 125 -6.71 28.13 3.62
CA PRO A 125 -7.49 29.34 3.45
C PRO A 125 -8.98 29.03 3.30
N PRO A 126 -9.86 29.85 3.88
CA PRO A 126 -11.31 29.63 3.81
C PRO A 126 -11.85 29.76 2.38
N ARG A 127 -11.10 30.43 1.52
CA ARG A 127 -11.44 30.66 0.12
C ARG A 127 -10.17 30.74 -0.72
N PHE A 128 -10.25 30.23 -1.94
CA PHE A 128 -9.28 30.44 -3.00
C PHE A 128 -9.94 31.24 -4.11
N ASP A 129 -9.16 32.12 -4.72
CA ASP A 129 -9.63 32.81 -5.93
C ASP A 129 -9.66 31.83 -7.11
N PRO A 130 -10.70 31.89 -7.95
CA PRO A 130 -10.76 31.07 -9.15
C PRO A 130 -9.64 31.47 -10.12
N PRO A 131 -9.07 30.50 -10.85
CA PRO A 131 -8.07 30.80 -11.87
C PRO A 131 -8.61 31.77 -12.93
N ALA A 132 -7.80 32.77 -13.29
CA ALA A 132 -8.18 33.75 -14.29
C ALA A 132 -8.20 33.14 -15.71
N GLY A 133 -9.22 33.47 -16.50
CA GLY A 133 -9.38 33.09 -17.90
C GLY A 133 -10.80 33.36 -18.41
N GLU A 134 -10.94 33.78 -19.65
CA GLU A 134 -12.25 34.02 -20.27
C GLU A 134 -13.04 32.73 -20.54
N LYS A 135 -12.34 31.69 -20.93
CA LYS A 135 -12.89 30.33 -21.15
C LYS A 135 -11.90 29.31 -20.68
N LEU A 136 -12.26 28.56 -19.67
CA LEU A 136 -11.47 27.45 -19.13
C LEU A 136 -12.35 26.23 -19.01
N SER A 137 -11.83 25.07 -19.41
CA SER A 137 -12.42 23.80 -18.97
C SER A 137 -12.17 23.63 -17.47
N THR A 138 -12.99 22.82 -16.80
CA THR A 138 -12.80 22.52 -15.37
C THR A 138 -11.45 21.85 -15.12
N GLN A 139 -10.98 21.03 -16.07
CA GLN A 139 -9.69 20.39 -16.04
C GLN A 139 -8.52 21.38 -16.11
N GLU A 140 -8.55 22.33 -17.05
CA GLU A 140 -7.56 23.41 -17.14
C GLU A 140 -7.59 24.30 -15.90
N ALA A 141 -8.78 24.65 -15.42
CA ALA A 141 -8.94 25.41 -14.19
C ALA A 141 -8.32 24.71 -13.01
N PHE A 142 -8.49 23.39 -12.88
CA PHE A 142 -7.88 22.60 -11.82
C PHE A 142 -6.34 22.62 -11.91
N GLY A 143 -5.77 22.39 -13.08
CA GLY A 143 -4.31 22.45 -13.29
C GLY A 143 -3.72 23.83 -12.98
N ARG A 144 -4.42 24.91 -13.39
CA ARG A 144 -4.04 26.29 -13.05
C ARG A 144 -4.16 26.55 -11.55
N PHE A 145 -5.24 26.09 -10.92
CA PHE A 145 -5.42 26.20 -9.47
C PHE A 145 -4.24 25.58 -8.69
N LEU A 146 -3.79 24.40 -9.04
CA LEU A 146 -2.63 23.77 -8.40
C LEU A 146 -1.35 24.61 -8.60
N SER A 147 -1.16 25.16 -9.79
CA SER A 147 -0.02 26.07 -10.08
C SER A 147 -0.10 27.36 -9.25
N ASP A 148 -1.29 27.92 -9.06
CA ASP A 148 -1.52 29.13 -8.28
C ASP A 148 -1.36 28.84 -6.78
N LEU A 149 -1.84 27.70 -6.32
CA LEU A 149 -1.60 27.19 -4.97
C LEU A 149 -0.10 27.12 -4.65
N ALA A 150 0.67 26.56 -5.59
CA ALA A 150 2.13 26.44 -5.42
C ALA A 150 2.84 27.79 -5.32
N ARG A 151 2.27 28.85 -5.91
CA ARG A 151 2.82 30.23 -5.86
C ARG A 151 2.35 30.99 -4.64
N GLY A 152 1.06 30.92 -4.33
CA GLY A 152 0.43 31.75 -3.31
C GLY A 152 0.46 31.14 -1.90
N HIS A 153 0.53 29.83 -1.82
CA HIS A 153 0.43 29.10 -0.55
C HIS A 153 1.47 27.96 -0.48
N PRO A 154 2.77 28.28 -0.43
CA PRO A 154 3.84 27.29 -0.51
C PRO A 154 3.76 26.23 0.61
N GLU A 155 3.44 26.62 1.84
CA GLU A 155 3.35 25.69 2.97
C GLU A 155 2.23 24.64 2.80
N LEU A 156 1.10 25.07 2.26
CA LEU A 156 0.01 24.15 1.91
C LEU A 156 0.38 23.29 0.71
N ALA A 157 0.98 23.88 -0.30
CA ALA A 157 1.43 23.19 -1.50
C ALA A 157 2.51 22.14 -1.20
N ASP A 158 3.35 22.34 -0.18
CA ASP A 158 4.36 21.37 0.26
C ASP A 158 3.72 20.09 0.84
N ARG A 159 2.45 20.11 1.18
CA ARG A 159 1.69 18.95 1.63
C ARG A 159 0.96 18.22 0.49
N VAL A 160 0.86 18.83 -0.68
CA VAL A 160 0.18 18.24 -1.84
C VAL A 160 1.11 17.26 -2.54
N VAL A 161 0.65 16.04 -2.73
CA VAL A 161 1.29 15.02 -3.56
C VAL A 161 0.33 14.63 -4.66
N THR A 162 0.74 14.83 -5.91
CA THR A 162 -0.08 14.44 -7.06
C THR A 162 0.38 13.11 -7.64
N SER A 163 -0.53 12.37 -8.24
CA SER A 163 -0.21 11.15 -8.99
C SER A 163 -1.16 10.97 -10.17
N SER A 164 -0.69 10.31 -11.20
CA SER A 164 -1.52 9.90 -12.33
C SER A 164 -1.01 8.62 -12.99
N PRO A 165 -1.90 7.82 -13.61
CA PRO A 165 -1.52 6.63 -14.37
C PRO A 165 -1.29 6.97 -15.85
N ASP A 166 -0.12 7.56 -16.18
CA ASP A 166 0.29 7.93 -17.53
C ASP A 166 -0.60 8.99 -18.23
N VAL A 167 -1.29 9.82 -17.45
CA VAL A 167 -2.20 10.84 -17.98
C VAL A 167 -1.87 12.26 -17.48
N THR A 168 -0.68 12.48 -16.99
CA THR A 168 -0.23 13.75 -16.39
C THR A 168 -0.40 14.94 -17.33
N VAL A 169 -0.03 14.80 -18.59
CA VAL A 169 -0.14 15.87 -19.60
C VAL A 169 -1.59 16.14 -19.93
N SER A 170 -2.32 15.10 -20.27
CA SER A 170 -3.72 15.19 -20.72
C SER A 170 -4.68 15.59 -19.61
N THR A 171 -4.29 15.44 -18.35
CA THR A 171 -5.07 15.92 -17.18
C THR A 171 -4.61 17.30 -16.67
N SER A 172 -3.85 18.03 -17.48
CA SER A 172 -3.42 19.42 -17.22
C SER A 172 -2.52 19.62 -15.98
N LEU A 173 -1.85 18.58 -15.51
CA LEU A 173 -0.91 18.68 -14.38
C LEU A 173 0.47 19.27 -14.74
N GLY A 174 0.72 19.58 -16.01
CA GLY A 174 2.04 20.01 -16.49
C GLY A 174 2.62 21.21 -15.74
N SER A 175 1.82 22.23 -15.46
CA SER A 175 2.28 23.42 -14.71
C SER A 175 2.67 23.10 -13.26
N TRP A 176 1.98 22.16 -12.62
CA TRP A 176 2.32 21.66 -11.29
C TRP A 176 3.64 20.91 -11.34
N LEU A 177 3.77 19.96 -12.25
CA LEU A 177 4.96 19.13 -12.43
C LEU A 177 6.21 19.97 -12.71
N ASN A 178 6.10 21.00 -13.56
CA ASN A 178 7.22 21.92 -13.87
C ASN A 178 7.70 22.68 -12.63
N ARG A 179 6.84 22.86 -11.62
CA ARG A 179 7.22 23.53 -10.35
C ARG A 179 7.69 22.58 -9.27
N ARG A 180 7.07 21.42 -9.19
CA ARG A 180 7.20 20.51 -8.04
C ARG A 180 7.96 19.23 -8.35
N ALA A 181 8.35 19.02 -9.62
CA ALA A 181 9.10 17.87 -10.14
C ALA A 181 8.44 16.51 -9.91
N ILE A 182 8.96 15.50 -10.58
CA ILE A 182 8.60 14.09 -10.37
C ILE A 182 9.38 13.57 -9.18
N PHE A 183 8.72 12.78 -8.33
CA PHE A 183 9.36 12.10 -7.23
C PHE A 183 10.14 10.87 -7.72
N GLY A 184 11.37 10.73 -7.23
CA GLY A 184 12.17 9.53 -7.38
C GLY A 184 13.26 9.49 -6.33
N ARG A 185 13.69 8.29 -5.96
CA ARG A 185 14.72 8.08 -4.91
C ARG A 185 16.08 8.64 -5.31
N HIS A 186 16.35 8.70 -6.61
CA HIS A 186 17.58 9.20 -7.18
C HIS A 186 17.29 10.38 -8.10
N GLU A 187 18.15 11.38 -8.05
CA GLU A 187 18.01 12.51 -8.96
C GLU A 187 18.37 12.09 -10.38
N GLN A 188 17.52 12.49 -11.32
CA GLN A 188 17.75 12.30 -12.75
C GLN A 188 17.45 13.59 -13.48
N GLY A 189 18.34 13.96 -14.40
CA GLY A 189 18.13 15.08 -15.31
C GLY A 189 17.00 14.82 -16.30
N ASP A 190 16.55 15.84 -16.97
CA ASP A 190 15.56 15.72 -18.05
C ASP A 190 16.23 15.14 -19.31
N HIS A 191 16.09 13.84 -19.48
CA HIS A 191 16.68 13.08 -20.58
C HIS A 191 16.21 13.52 -21.98
N PHE A 192 14.98 14.03 -22.08
CA PHE A 192 14.45 14.56 -23.33
C PHE A 192 15.09 15.88 -23.70
N LYS A 193 15.33 16.73 -22.70
CA LYS A 193 16.04 18.01 -22.88
C LYS A 193 17.48 17.78 -23.32
N ASP A 194 18.15 16.81 -22.74
CA ASP A 194 19.53 16.45 -23.10
C ASP A 194 19.65 15.96 -24.55
N LYS A 195 18.59 15.37 -25.09
CA LYS A 195 18.47 14.93 -26.48
C LYS A 195 17.87 15.98 -27.40
N SER A 196 17.68 17.23 -26.94
CA SER A 196 17.04 18.31 -27.70
C SER A 196 15.61 17.98 -28.17
N ILE A 197 14.92 17.10 -27.47
CA ILE A 197 13.51 16.80 -27.73
C ILE A 197 12.67 17.85 -27.03
N LEU A 198 11.90 18.60 -27.81
CA LEU A 198 11.02 19.64 -27.26
C LEU A 198 9.89 18.97 -26.46
N SER A 199 9.79 19.31 -25.19
CA SER A 199 8.70 18.91 -24.32
C SER A 199 8.19 20.14 -23.54
N ALA A 200 6.89 20.26 -23.41
CA ALA A 200 6.26 21.26 -22.56
C ALA A 200 6.48 20.98 -21.05
N LEU A 201 6.90 19.75 -20.73
CA LEU A 201 7.14 19.30 -19.37
C LEU A 201 8.62 19.13 -19.10
N ASN A 202 9.02 19.52 -17.90
CA ASN A 202 10.34 19.21 -17.36
C ASN A 202 10.27 17.87 -16.64
N TRP A 203 10.79 16.84 -17.27
CA TRP A 203 10.84 15.48 -16.70
C TRP A 203 11.99 15.31 -15.70
N LYS A 204 12.18 16.30 -14.86
CA LYS A 204 13.18 16.24 -13.79
C LYS A 204 12.68 15.37 -12.66
N ILE A 205 13.45 14.36 -12.28
CA ILE A 205 13.19 13.48 -11.15
C ILE A 205 14.04 13.91 -9.96
N SER A 206 13.44 14.00 -8.80
CA SER A 206 14.10 14.44 -7.56
C SER A 206 13.47 13.79 -6.34
N SER A 207 14.27 13.53 -5.31
CA SER A 207 13.76 13.05 -4.01
C SER A 207 12.84 14.06 -3.31
N LYS A 208 12.81 15.30 -3.77
CA LYS A 208 11.90 16.36 -3.32
C LYS A 208 10.69 16.56 -4.26
N GLY A 209 10.58 15.73 -5.28
CA GLY A 209 9.46 15.80 -6.22
C GLY A 209 8.13 15.50 -5.53
N GLN A 210 7.06 16.13 -6.00
CA GLN A 210 5.72 16.01 -5.43
C GLN A 210 4.70 15.42 -6.42
N HIS A 211 5.17 14.90 -7.54
CA HIS A 211 4.36 14.13 -8.47
C HIS A 211 4.91 12.71 -8.60
N ILE A 212 4.05 11.72 -8.43
CA ILE A 212 4.41 10.30 -8.59
C ILE A 212 3.76 9.80 -9.87
N GLU A 213 4.58 9.57 -10.88
CA GLU A 213 4.13 8.98 -12.14
C GLU A 213 4.11 7.46 -12.03
N LEU A 214 2.97 6.83 -12.32
CA LEU A 214 2.76 5.39 -12.12
C LEU A 214 2.84 4.57 -13.41
N GLY A 215 2.87 5.24 -14.58
CA GLY A 215 2.57 4.54 -15.82
C GLY A 215 1.11 4.06 -15.87
N ILE A 216 0.74 3.23 -16.84
CA ILE A 216 -0.65 2.76 -17.05
C ILE A 216 -1.02 1.73 -15.96
N ALA A 217 -1.45 2.21 -14.80
CA ALA A 217 -1.71 1.37 -13.63
C ALA A 217 -2.77 2.01 -12.69
N GLU A 218 -4.03 2.04 -13.12
CA GLU A 218 -5.12 2.71 -12.38
C GLU A 218 -5.38 2.10 -11.00
N ASN A 219 -5.27 0.78 -10.87
CA ASN A 219 -5.42 0.14 -9.55
C ASN A 219 -4.33 0.60 -8.58
N ASN A 220 -3.09 0.76 -9.07
CA ASN A 220 -1.97 1.24 -8.26
C ASN A 220 -2.15 2.70 -7.82
N LEU A 221 -2.87 3.51 -8.62
CA LEU A 221 -3.23 4.87 -8.22
C LEU A 221 -4.00 4.86 -6.90
N PHE A 222 -5.04 4.05 -6.78
CA PHE A 222 -5.86 4.00 -5.57
C PHE A 222 -5.11 3.41 -4.38
N LEU A 223 -4.25 2.40 -4.60
CA LEU A 223 -3.36 1.87 -3.56
C LEU A 223 -2.38 2.94 -3.04
N LEU A 224 -1.79 3.70 -3.95
CA LEU A 224 -0.88 4.81 -3.59
C LEU A 224 -1.63 5.92 -2.85
N LEU A 225 -2.79 6.34 -3.34
CA LEU A 225 -3.61 7.36 -2.68
C LEU A 225 -4.03 6.94 -1.27
N ALA A 226 -4.37 5.65 -1.08
CA ALA A 226 -4.64 5.11 0.23
C ALA A 226 -3.43 5.22 1.17
N ALA A 227 -2.27 4.79 0.72
CA ALA A 227 -1.03 4.84 1.51
C ALA A 227 -0.66 6.28 1.89
N LEU A 228 -0.70 7.20 0.94
CA LEU A 228 -0.43 8.64 1.17
C LEU A 228 -1.50 9.27 2.08
N GLY A 229 -2.77 8.90 1.91
CA GLY A 229 -3.88 9.40 2.71
C GLY A 229 -3.85 8.95 4.18
N LEU A 230 -3.17 7.84 4.46
CA LEU A 230 -2.93 7.31 5.81
C LEU A 230 -1.64 7.83 6.45
N SER A 231 -0.88 8.69 5.79
CA SER A 231 0.40 9.20 6.30
C SER A 231 0.28 9.89 7.67
N ALA A 232 -0.82 10.58 7.92
CA ALA A 232 -1.04 11.27 9.20
C ALA A 232 -1.08 10.30 10.39
N PRO A 233 -1.93 9.25 10.42
CA PRO A 233 -1.94 8.30 11.52
C PRO A 233 -0.73 7.37 11.57
N LEU A 234 -0.07 7.11 10.43
CA LEU A 234 1.06 6.19 10.37
C LEU A 234 2.40 6.85 10.71
N PHE A 235 2.60 8.11 10.29
CA PHE A 235 3.90 8.77 10.37
C PHE A 235 3.87 10.13 11.06
N GLY A 236 2.70 10.62 11.44
CA GLY A 236 2.56 11.94 12.05
C GLY A 236 2.67 13.11 11.06
N GLU A 237 2.73 12.82 9.76
CA GLU A 237 2.83 13.83 8.69
C GLU A 237 1.58 13.82 7.82
N ARG A 238 0.93 14.97 7.72
CA ARG A 238 -0.29 15.09 6.91
C ARG A 238 0.08 15.44 5.48
N LEU A 239 -0.27 14.55 4.57
CA LEU A 239 -0.24 14.80 3.13
C LEU A 239 -1.65 15.09 2.62
N LEU A 240 -1.71 15.74 1.47
CA LEU A 240 -2.92 16.01 0.69
C LEU A 240 -2.77 15.34 -0.69
N PRO A 241 -3.04 14.03 -0.77
CA PRO A 241 -2.86 13.29 -2.01
C PRO A 241 -3.96 13.63 -3.01
N ILE A 242 -3.58 13.83 -4.26
CA ILE A 242 -4.50 14.11 -5.36
C ILE A 242 -4.15 13.19 -6.52
N GLY A 243 -5.08 12.32 -6.90
CA GLY A 243 -4.97 11.46 -8.06
C GLY A 243 -5.80 12.00 -9.23
N THR A 244 -5.23 12.06 -10.42
CA THR A 244 -5.99 12.34 -11.65
C THR A 244 -6.07 11.10 -12.49
N VAL A 245 -7.24 10.82 -13.04
CA VAL A 245 -7.52 9.63 -13.86
C VAL A 245 -8.65 9.92 -14.82
N TYR A 246 -8.66 9.26 -15.97
CA TYR A 246 -9.84 9.30 -16.81
C TYR A 246 -11.01 8.60 -16.12
N ASP A 247 -12.18 9.25 -16.08
CA ASP A 247 -13.35 8.76 -15.36
C ASP A 247 -13.78 7.32 -15.72
N PRO A 248 -13.72 6.85 -16.99
CA PRO A 248 -14.03 5.46 -17.29
C PRO A 248 -13.10 4.47 -16.59
N PHE A 249 -11.89 4.89 -16.27
CA PHE A 249 -10.87 4.01 -15.67
C PHE A 249 -10.92 3.96 -14.15
N ILE A 250 -11.74 4.77 -13.52
CA ILE A 250 -12.01 4.66 -12.09
C ILE A 250 -12.50 3.24 -11.75
N SER A 251 -13.33 2.66 -12.61
CA SER A 251 -13.86 1.31 -12.43
C SER A 251 -12.78 0.21 -12.35
N ARG A 252 -11.59 0.45 -12.93
CA ARG A 252 -10.46 -0.51 -12.90
C ARG A 252 -9.81 -0.62 -11.53
N GLY A 253 -10.03 0.33 -10.65
CA GLY A 253 -9.47 0.36 -9.31
C GLY A 253 -10.51 0.42 -8.19
N LEU A 254 -11.77 0.08 -8.47
CA LEU A 254 -12.87 0.20 -7.49
C LEU A 254 -12.62 -0.61 -6.20
N ASP A 255 -12.04 -1.79 -6.29
CA ASP A 255 -11.73 -2.59 -5.12
C ASP A 255 -10.73 -1.87 -4.19
N ALA A 256 -9.64 -1.40 -4.76
CA ALA A 256 -8.64 -0.61 -4.02
C ALA A 256 -9.23 0.70 -3.47
N LEU A 257 -10.09 1.37 -4.23
CA LEU A 257 -10.79 2.59 -3.79
C LEU A 257 -11.72 2.29 -2.60
N ASN A 258 -12.53 1.25 -2.69
CA ASN A 258 -13.43 0.84 -1.60
C ASN A 258 -12.64 0.52 -0.34
N TYR A 259 -11.52 -0.17 -0.48
CA TYR A 259 -10.67 -0.52 0.66
C TYR A 259 -9.98 0.72 1.27
N ALA A 260 -9.56 1.66 0.44
CA ALA A 260 -9.02 2.94 0.89
C ALA A 260 -10.04 3.74 1.71
N CYS A 261 -11.30 3.78 1.26
CA CYS A 261 -12.40 4.41 2.00
C CYS A 261 -12.69 3.67 3.32
N TYR A 262 -12.67 2.35 3.31
CA TYR A 262 -12.85 1.54 4.52
C TYR A 262 -11.76 1.81 5.57
N GLN A 263 -10.53 2.10 5.15
CA GLN A 263 -9.42 2.44 6.02
C GLN A 263 -9.42 3.91 6.51
N ASP A 264 -10.42 4.72 6.13
CA ASP A 264 -10.46 6.18 6.38
C ASP A 264 -9.26 6.93 5.77
N ALA A 265 -8.73 6.44 4.65
CA ALA A 265 -7.70 7.14 3.91
C ALA A 265 -8.26 8.43 3.29
N ARG A 266 -7.51 9.53 3.38
CA ARG A 266 -7.97 10.85 2.96
C ARG A 266 -7.22 11.34 1.75
N PHE A 267 -7.90 11.42 0.62
CA PHE A 267 -7.34 11.85 -0.66
C PHE A 267 -8.43 12.46 -1.55
N ILE A 268 -8.01 13.06 -2.65
CA ILE A 268 -8.88 13.60 -3.68
C ILE A 268 -8.63 12.81 -4.97
N VAL A 269 -9.70 12.36 -5.60
CA VAL A 269 -9.68 11.81 -6.96
C VAL A 269 -10.34 12.80 -7.90
N VAL A 270 -9.65 13.14 -8.97
CA VAL A 270 -10.14 14.02 -10.02
C VAL A 270 -10.35 13.17 -11.27
N GLY A 271 -11.60 12.81 -11.54
CA GLY A 271 -12.02 12.24 -12.81
C GLY A 271 -11.96 13.30 -13.89
N THR A 272 -11.32 13.00 -15.00
CA THR A 272 -11.27 13.93 -16.14
C THR A 272 -12.35 13.58 -17.15
N PRO A 273 -12.86 14.57 -17.91
CA PRO A 273 -14.00 14.36 -18.76
C PRO A 273 -13.72 13.30 -19.82
N SER A 274 -14.65 12.39 -19.91
CA SER A 274 -14.81 11.51 -21.06
C SER A 274 -16.14 11.80 -21.73
N GLY A 275 -16.26 11.54 -23.00
CA GLY A 275 -17.49 11.51 -23.76
C GLY A 275 -18.15 12.86 -24.09
N ILE A 276 -18.21 13.84 -23.18
CA ILE A 276 -18.86 15.13 -23.47
C ILE A 276 -17.88 16.13 -24.09
N SER A 277 -16.66 16.17 -23.61
CA SER A 277 -15.65 17.16 -24.02
C SER A 277 -14.45 16.57 -24.76
N LEU A 278 -14.35 15.24 -24.82
CA LEU A 278 -13.37 14.52 -25.62
C LEU A 278 -14.11 13.80 -26.78
N ALA A 279 -13.52 13.82 -27.96
CA ALA A 279 -13.97 12.93 -29.04
C ALA A 279 -13.82 11.47 -28.57
N ALA A 280 -14.74 10.62 -29.00
CA ALA A 280 -14.70 9.21 -28.71
C ALA A 280 -13.43 8.59 -29.31
N GLU A 281 -12.51 8.16 -28.42
CA GLU A 281 -11.23 7.52 -28.79
C GLU A 281 -11.30 5.99 -28.75
N GLY A 282 -12.49 5.44 -28.95
CA GLY A 282 -12.73 4.00 -28.86
C GLY A 282 -13.32 3.54 -27.55
N GLY A 283 -13.82 2.30 -27.52
CA GLY A 283 -14.62 1.77 -26.41
C GLY A 283 -13.94 1.69 -25.04
N ALA A 284 -12.60 1.73 -24.99
CA ALA A 284 -11.87 1.70 -23.73
C ALA A 284 -11.85 3.05 -22.98
N HIS A 285 -12.18 4.14 -23.65
CA HIS A 285 -12.15 5.51 -23.12
C HIS A 285 -13.55 6.13 -22.98
N GLN A 286 -14.56 5.31 -23.00
CA GLN A 286 -15.97 5.73 -22.86
C GLN A 286 -16.60 5.06 -21.63
N SER A 287 -17.36 5.82 -20.90
CA SER A 287 -18.23 5.33 -19.82
C SER A 287 -19.67 5.18 -20.30
#